data_8c47ee5e644efea03f44d2f580fcaaa0
#
_entry.id   8c47ee5e644efea03f44d2f580fcaaa0
#
_cell.length_a   1.000
_cell.length_b   1.000
_cell.length_c   1.000
_cell.angle_alpha   90.00
_cell.angle_beta   90.00
_cell.angle_gamma   90.00
#
_symmetry.space_group_name_H-M   'P 1'
#
loop_
_entity.id
_entity.type
_entity.pdbx_description
1 polymer ?
#
loop_
_entity_poly.entity_id
_entity_poly.type
_entity_poly.pdbx_seq_one_letter_code
_entity_poly.pdbx_strand_id
1 'polypeptide(L)'
;MDIPKWISWAGLAAIFGGLIAIVLTAPFASAYFSAYPGFDVTPPWVQAFKIALRPLLTFASPVEVYNVYGRVYDLVYLLFLPAAFGLHVLHHGASSRIEKWGFYLLVGGLLSTFIGVAGDYWLNGVTFFIELLGLLILSTGAALYGIAVLRSKVIPGWCGWLLISCLPGAFLSMLLIGHIPSGPTFLFAVSWLTIGVMLLFKKDLQTLPD
;
A
#
# COMPACT_ATOMS: atom_id res chain seq x y z
N MET A 1 15.34 -25.68 -1.14
CA MET A 1 13.89 -25.73 -1.43
C MET A 1 13.63 -24.90 -2.66
N ASP A 2 13.11 -25.48 -3.73
CA ASP A 2 12.85 -24.72 -4.96
C ASP A 2 11.77 -23.67 -4.72
N ILE A 3 12.12 -22.41 -4.95
CA ILE A 3 11.18 -21.29 -4.80
C ILE A 3 10.21 -21.33 -5.98
N PRO A 4 8.89 -21.38 -5.73
CA PRO A 4 7.91 -21.39 -6.79
C PRO A 4 8.03 -20.16 -7.70
N LYS A 5 7.95 -20.35 -9.01
CA LYS A 5 8.08 -19.25 -10.01
C LYS A 5 7.07 -18.13 -9.81
N TRP A 6 5.88 -18.43 -9.28
CA TRP A 6 4.84 -17.42 -9.04
C TRP A 6 5.25 -16.37 -7.99
N ILE A 7 6.22 -16.65 -7.11
CA ILE A 7 6.73 -15.66 -6.13
C ILE A 7 7.41 -14.49 -6.82
N SER A 8 8.12 -14.73 -7.93
CA SER A 8 8.68 -13.63 -8.75
C SER A 8 7.57 -12.77 -9.37
N TRP A 9 6.46 -13.37 -9.82
CA TRP A 9 5.28 -12.64 -10.30
C TRP A 9 4.62 -11.83 -9.17
N ALA A 10 4.56 -12.39 -7.97
CA ALA A 10 4.10 -11.68 -6.78
C ALA A 10 4.98 -10.46 -6.47
N GLY A 11 6.29 -10.60 -6.62
CA GLY A 11 7.24 -9.49 -6.52
C GLY A 11 6.98 -8.39 -7.56
N LEU A 12 6.78 -8.77 -8.82
CA LEU A 12 6.42 -7.81 -9.88
C LEU A 12 5.11 -7.08 -9.56
N ALA A 13 4.08 -7.80 -9.12
CA ALA A 13 2.80 -7.19 -8.73
C ALA A 13 2.99 -6.15 -7.61
N ALA A 14 3.81 -6.44 -6.59
CA ALA A 14 4.12 -5.50 -5.53
C ALA A 14 4.89 -4.27 -6.02
N ILE A 15 5.85 -4.44 -6.96
CA ILE A 15 6.59 -3.34 -7.58
C ILE A 15 5.62 -2.43 -8.34
N PHE A 16 4.77 -2.99 -9.20
CA PHE A 16 3.79 -2.22 -9.95
C PHE A 16 2.78 -1.51 -9.04
N GLY A 17 2.22 -2.21 -8.05
CA GLY A 17 1.32 -1.61 -7.06
C GLY A 17 1.98 -0.46 -6.30
N GLY A 18 3.21 -0.67 -5.84
CA GLY A 18 3.98 0.36 -5.14
C GLY A 18 4.27 1.58 -6.01
N LEU A 19 4.70 1.37 -7.26
CA LEU A 19 4.95 2.46 -8.21
C LEU A 19 3.67 3.25 -8.52
N ILE A 20 2.56 2.57 -8.82
CA ILE A 20 1.26 3.21 -9.06
C ILE A 20 0.87 4.05 -7.85
N ALA A 21 0.91 3.50 -6.64
CA ALA A 21 0.53 4.22 -5.43
C ALA A 21 1.40 5.46 -5.19
N ILE A 22 2.74 5.34 -5.32
CA ILE A 22 3.66 6.46 -5.11
C ILE A 22 3.43 7.57 -6.16
N VAL A 23 3.35 7.20 -7.44
CA VAL A 23 3.18 8.15 -8.54
C VAL A 23 1.82 8.85 -8.47
N LEU A 24 0.75 8.11 -8.12
CA LEU A 24 -0.59 8.66 -8.03
C LEU A 24 -0.85 9.46 -6.75
N THR A 25 -0.03 9.33 -5.70
CA THR A 25 -0.28 10.03 -4.43
C THR A 25 -0.47 11.53 -4.61
N ALA A 26 0.44 12.21 -5.30
CA ALA A 26 0.36 13.67 -5.48
C ALA A 26 -0.81 14.11 -6.39
N PRO A 27 -1.03 13.54 -7.59
CA PRO A 27 -2.18 13.91 -8.41
C PRO A 27 -3.51 13.56 -7.74
N PHE A 28 -3.62 12.42 -7.06
CA PHE A 28 -4.85 11.99 -6.40
C PHE A 28 -5.22 12.92 -5.23
N ALA A 29 -4.28 13.21 -4.32
CA ALA A 29 -4.52 14.16 -3.25
C ALA A 29 -4.81 15.57 -3.78
N SER A 30 -4.09 16.03 -4.84
CA SER A 30 -4.36 17.32 -5.46
C SER A 30 -5.75 17.40 -6.11
N ALA A 31 -6.24 16.29 -6.68
CA ALA A 31 -7.60 16.18 -7.21
C ALA A 31 -8.65 16.29 -6.09
N TYR A 32 -8.43 15.63 -4.95
CA TYR A 32 -9.29 15.76 -3.77
C TYR A 32 -9.45 17.20 -3.31
N PHE A 33 -8.35 17.92 -3.07
CA PHE A 33 -8.39 19.33 -2.67
C PHE A 33 -8.90 20.27 -3.76
N SER A 34 -9.06 19.79 -4.98
CA SER A 34 -9.71 20.54 -6.07
C SER A 34 -11.21 20.24 -6.13
N ALA A 35 -11.60 19.02 -5.85
CA ALA A 35 -13.00 18.57 -5.83
C ALA A 35 -13.76 19.11 -4.60
N TYR A 36 -13.08 19.21 -3.46
CA TYR A 36 -13.68 19.58 -2.16
C TYR A 36 -12.93 20.74 -1.51
N PRO A 37 -12.98 21.95 -2.08
CA PRO A 37 -12.28 23.11 -1.53
C PRO A 37 -12.90 23.51 -0.20
N GLY A 38 -12.06 23.63 0.85
CA GLY A 38 -12.49 24.08 2.19
C GLY A 38 -13.05 22.96 3.08
N PHE A 39 -13.09 21.70 2.63
CA PHE A 39 -13.48 20.57 3.47
C PHE A 39 -12.39 20.23 4.49
N ASP A 40 -11.14 20.32 4.08
CA ASP A 40 -9.96 20.08 4.92
C ASP A 40 -8.91 21.19 4.80
N VAL A 41 -7.97 21.24 5.74
CA VAL A 41 -6.82 22.13 5.65
C VAL A 41 -5.91 21.68 4.50
N THR A 42 -5.89 22.47 3.43
CA THR A 42 -5.07 22.16 2.25
C THR A 42 -3.59 22.27 2.57
N PRO A 43 -2.81 21.20 2.46
CA PRO A 43 -1.37 21.27 2.70
C PRO A 43 -0.65 22.24 1.76
N PRO A 44 0.41 22.95 2.22
CA PRO A 44 1.09 23.96 1.40
C PRO A 44 1.63 23.45 0.05
N TRP A 45 2.05 22.18 -0.01
CA TRP A 45 2.59 21.56 -1.21
C TRP A 45 1.54 21.40 -2.33
N VAL A 46 0.25 21.31 -2.00
CA VAL A 46 -0.83 21.06 -2.97
C VAL A 46 -0.89 22.14 -4.05
N GLN A 47 -0.67 23.41 -3.69
CA GLN A 47 -0.74 24.50 -4.69
C GLN A 47 0.35 24.38 -5.76
N ALA A 48 1.58 24.05 -5.35
CA ALA A 48 2.68 23.81 -6.28
C ALA A 48 2.38 22.63 -7.22
N PHE A 49 1.83 21.53 -6.68
CA PHE A 49 1.46 20.36 -7.47
C PHE A 49 0.25 20.60 -8.37
N LYS A 50 -0.74 21.39 -7.96
CA LYS A 50 -1.87 21.80 -8.84
C LYS A 50 -1.38 22.53 -10.09
N ILE A 51 -0.36 23.36 -9.97
CA ILE A 51 0.25 24.06 -11.10
C ILE A 51 1.03 23.08 -11.98
N ALA A 52 1.92 22.29 -11.37
CA ALA A 52 2.79 21.36 -12.08
C ALA A 52 2.03 20.22 -12.79
N LEU A 53 0.95 19.73 -12.15
CA LEU A 53 0.14 18.62 -12.65
C LEU A 53 -1.15 19.07 -13.34
N ARG A 54 -1.27 20.36 -13.71
CA ARG A 54 -2.48 20.93 -14.31
C ARG A 54 -3.09 20.07 -15.42
N PRO A 55 -2.34 19.55 -16.41
CA PRO A 55 -2.93 18.71 -17.46
C PRO A 55 -3.59 17.44 -16.92
N LEU A 56 -3.05 16.88 -15.84
CA LEU A 56 -3.56 15.68 -15.17
C LEU A 56 -4.76 15.96 -14.25
N LEU A 57 -5.03 17.22 -13.93
CA LEU A 57 -6.09 17.66 -13.03
C LEU A 57 -7.26 18.35 -13.73
N THR A 58 -7.17 18.62 -15.05
CA THR A 58 -8.16 19.40 -15.80
C THR A 58 -8.73 18.70 -17.03
N PHE A 59 -8.59 17.37 -17.13
CA PHE A 59 -9.15 16.60 -18.25
C PHE A 59 -10.67 16.36 -18.12
N ALA A 60 -11.23 16.56 -16.93
CA ALA A 60 -12.66 16.47 -16.65
C ALA A 60 -13.03 17.42 -15.50
N SER A 61 -14.27 17.35 -14.99
CA SER A 61 -14.66 18.07 -13.77
C SER A 61 -13.80 17.64 -12.56
N PRO A 62 -13.54 18.51 -11.56
CA PRO A 62 -12.69 18.15 -10.43
C PRO A 62 -13.11 16.87 -9.69
N VAL A 63 -14.42 16.67 -9.50
CA VAL A 63 -14.96 15.47 -8.86
C VAL A 63 -14.73 14.21 -9.71
N GLU A 64 -14.88 14.35 -11.02
CA GLU A 64 -14.68 13.26 -11.96
C GLU A 64 -13.22 12.83 -12.05
N VAL A 65 -12.28 13.80 -12.08
CA VAL A 65 -10.83 13.58 -12.01
C VAL A 65 -10.49 12.84 -10.73
N TYR A 66 -11.03 13.26 -9.59
CA TYR A 66 -10.85 12.62 -8.31
C TYR A 66 -11.32 11.16 -8.32
N ASN A 67 -12.52 10.90 -8.82
CA ASN A 67 -13.07 9.55 -8.92
C ASN A 67 -12.27 8.65 -9.87
N VAL A 68 -11.75 9.18 -10.97
CA VAL A 68 -10.88 8.40 -11.89
C VAL A 68 -9.61 7.96 -11.17
N TYR A 69 -8.95 8.86 -10.43
CA TYR A 69 -7.77 8.50 -9.65
C TYR A 69 -8.08 7.47 -8.57
N GLY A 70 -9.20 7.60 -7.86
CA GLY A 70 -9.62 6.65 -6.85
C GLY A 70 -9.84 5.24 -7.42
N ARG A 71 -10.49 5.14 -8.58
CA ARG A 71 -10.72 3.86 -9.28
C ARG A 71 -9.42 3.19 -9.71
N VAL A 72 -8.45 3.96 -10.20
CA VAL A 72 -7.12 3.40 -10.54
C VAL A 72 -6.35 3.02 -9.28
N TYR A 73 -6.46 3.83 -8.22
CA TYR A 73 -5.78 3.58 -6.95
C TYR A 73 -6.28 2.31 -6.26
N ASP A 74 -7.53 1.94 -6.47
CA ASP A 74 -8.15 0.71 -5.97
C ASP A 74 -7.38 -0.55 -6.40
N LEU A 75 -6.86 -0.59 -7.63
CA LEU A 75 -6.05 -1.69 -8.14
C LEU A 75 -4.77 -1.95 -7.33
N VAL A 76 -4.26 -0.95 -6.63
CA VAL A 76 -3.04 -1.06 -5.81
C VAL A 76 -3.19 -2.14 -4.75
N TYR A 77 -4.33 -2.20 -4.08
CA TYR A 77 -4.57 -3.17 -3.01
C TYR A 77 -4.65 -4.61 -3.54
N LEU A 78 -5.21 -4.80 -4.74
CA LEU A 78 -5.21 -6.11 -5.42
C LEU A 78 -3.80 -6.54 -5.83
N LEU A 79 -2.95 -5.58 -6.28
CA LEU A 79 -1.58 -5.87 -6.66
C LEU A 79 -0.68 -6.25 -5.46
N PHE A 80 -1.02 -5.83 -4.26
CA PHE A 80 -0.29 -6.21 -3.04
C PHE A 80 -0.67 -7.60 -2.51
N LEU A 81 -1.86 -8.12 -2.82
CA LEU A 81 -2.31 -9.43 -2.35
C LEU A 81 -1.35 -10.58 -2.75
N PRO A 82 -0.94 -10.75 -4.02
CA PRO A 82 0.01 -11.80 -4.40
C PRO A 82 1.32 -11.73 -3.61
N ALA A 83 1.80 -10.51 -3.33
CA ALA A 83 3.03 -10.33 -2.57
C ALA A 83 2.90 -10.71 -1.10
N ALA A 84 1.75 -10.42 -0.47
CA ALA A 84 1.44 -10.87 0.88
C ALA A 84 1.47 -12.41 0.97
N PHE A 85 0.86 -13.09 0.00
CA PHE A 85 0.92 -14.55 -0.10
C PHE A 85 2.34 -15.06 -0.41
N GLY A 86 3.07 -14.41 -1.30
CA GLY A 86 4.46 -14.76 -1.62
C GLY A 86 5.36 -14.70 -0.39
N LEU A 87 5.23 -13.64 0.40
CA LEU A 87 5.95 -13.49 1.66
C LEU A 87 5.58 -14.59 2.67
N HIS A 88 4.29 -14.90 2.79
CA HIS A 88 3.79 -15.94 3.69
C HIS A 88 4.32 -17.32 3.31
N VAL A 89 4.34 -17.67 2.04
CA VAL A 89 4.89 -18.96 1.56
C VAL A 89 6.38 -19.07 1.85
N LEU A 90 7.15 -18.00 1.67
CA LEU A 90 8.57 -17.99 2.03
C LEU A 90 8.80 -18.19 3.54
N HIS A 91 7.85 -17.77 4.36
CA HIS A 91 7.94 -17.84 5.82
C HIS A 91 7.39 -19.14 6.42
N HIS A 92 6.79 -20.01 5.60
CA HIS A 92 6.00 -21.17 6.05
C HIS A 92 6.70 -22.15 6.99
N GLY A 93 8.04 -22.20 7.02
CA GLY A 93 8.80 -23.05 7.95
C GLY A 93 8.93 -22.52 9.38
N ALA A 94 8.58 -21.25 9.65
CA ALA A 94 8.79 -20.57 10.93
C ALA A 94 7.47 -20.03 11.54
N SER A 95 6.33 -20.65 11.21
CA SER A 95 4.99 -20.19 11.55
C SER A 95 4.76 -20.06 13.06
N SER A 96 4.68 -18.83 13.54
CA SER A 96 4.28 -18.45 14.89
C SER A 96 2.83 -17.97 14.94
N ARG A 97 2.22 -17.89 16.13
CA ARG A 97 0.88 -17.29 16.28
C ARG A 97 0.84 -15.85 15.81
N ILE A 98 1.91 -15.07 16.07
CA ILE A 98 2.02 -13.66 15.63
C ILE A 98 2.05 -13.57 14.13
N GLU A 99 2.78 -14.45 13.45
CA GLU A 99 2.85 -14.50 11.99
C GLU A 99 1.47 -14.79 11.38
N LYS A 100 0.75 -15.79 11.89
CA LYS A 100 -0.59 -16.15 11.40
C LYS A 100 -1.58 -14.98 11.53
N TRP A 101 -1.65 -14.37 12.70
CA TRP A 101 -2.52 -13.23 12.94
C TRP A 101 -2.10 -12.01 12.10
N GLY A 102 -0.79 -11.74 12.02
CA GLY A 102 -0.26 -10.68 11.16
C GLY A 102 -0.65 -10.89 9.71
N PHE A 103 -0.53 -12.12 9.19
CA PHE A 103 -0.93 -12.45 7.81
C PHE A 103 -2.45 -12.30 7.59
N TYR A 104 -3.28 -12.83 8.49
CA TYR A 104 -4.74 -12.70 8.34
C TYR A 104 -5.21 -11.24 8.41
N LEU A 105 -4.64 -10.44 9.31
CA LEU A 105 -4.94 -9.00 9.38
C LEU A 105 -4.41 -8.26 8.15
N LEU A 106 -3.23 -8.61 7.65
CA LEU A 106 -2.66 -8.02 6.44
C LEU A 106 -3.57 -8.26 5.23
N VAL A 107 -3.95 -9.51 4.98
CA VAL A 107 -4.83 -9.89 3.86
C VAL A 107 -6.23 -9.35 4.06
N GLY A 108 -6.80 -9.50 5.26
CA GLY A 108 -8.13 -8.94 5.59
C GLY A 108 -8.17 -7.42 5.45
N GLY A 109 -7.10 -6.74 5.87
CA GLY A 109 -6.95 -5.30 5.70
C GLY A 109 -6.87 -4.88 4.24
N LEU A 110 -6.08 -5.60 3.40
CA LEU A 110 -6.01 -5.34 1.95
C LEU A 110 -7.38 -5.48 1.29
N LEU A 111 -8.10 -6.56 1.59
CA LEU A 111 -9.44 -6.80 1.03
C LEU A 111 -10.48 -5.78 1.53
N SER A 112 -10.46 -5.45 2.83
CA SER A 112 -11.37 -4.44 3.38
C SER A 112 -11.11 -3.05 2.80
N THR A 113 -9.82 -2.68 2.64
CA THR A 113 -9.45 -1.40 2.04
C THR A 113 -9.85 -1.36 0.56
N PHE A 114 -9.62 -2.45 -0.19
CA PHE A 114 -10.09 -2.57 -1.57
C PHE A 114 -11.60 -2.37 -1.66
N ILE A 115 -12.40 -3.08 -0.85
CA ILE A 115 -13.85 -2.94 -0.84
C ILE A 115 -14.28 -1.51 -0.43
N GLY A 116 -13.59 -0.91 0.54
CA GLY A 116 -13.85 0.45 0.99
C GLY A 116 -13.59 1.48 -0.11
N VAL A 117 -12.39 1.44 -0.71
CA VAL A 117 -12.00 2.33 -1.82
C VAL A 117 -12.90 2.12 -3.05
N ALA A 118 -13.16 0.85 -3.42
CA ALA A 118 -14.08 0.57 -4.52
C ALA A 118 -15.46 1.18 -4.26
N GLY A 119 -16.02 1.00 -3.07
CA GLY A 119 -17.31 1.55 -2.72
C GLY A 119 -17.36 3.07 -2.72
N ASP A 120 -16.28 3.74 -2.30
CA ASP A 120 -16.20 5.20 -2.31
C ASP A 120 -16.20 5.79 -3.72
N TYR A 121 -15.43 5.21 -4.65
CA TYR A 121 -15.24 5.76 -5.98
C TYR A 121 -16.18 5.20 -7.06
N TRP A 122 -16.87 4.09 -6.78
CA TRP A 122 -17.87 3.51 -7.68
C TRP A 122 -19.31 3.68 -7.16
N LEU A 123 -19.50 3.82 -5.82
CA LEU A 123 -20.81 3.89 -5.16
C LEU A 123 -21.06 5.20 -4.39
N ASN A 124 -20.28 6.25 -4.66
CA ASN A 124 -20.44 7.61 -4.12
C ASN A 124 -20.29 7.73 -2.59
N GLY A 125 -19.23 7.15 -2.03
CA GLY A 125 -18.82 7.45 -0.65
C GLY A 125 -19.53 6.68 0.46
N VAL A 126 -20.28 5.62 0.14
CA VAL A 126 -21.05 4.85 1.13
C VAL A 126 -20.14 4.01 2.05
N THR A 127 -18.88 3.76 1.66
CA THR A 127 -17.98 2.78 2.28
C THR A 127 -16.73 3.37 2.93
N PHE A 128 -16.64 4.68 3.08
CA PHE A 128 -15.49 5.37 3.68
C PHE A 128 -15.05 4.78 5.03
N PHE A 129 -16.00 4.42 5.91
CA PHE A 129 -15.65 3.79 7.18
C PHE A 129 -15.01 2.40 7.02
N ILE A 130 -15.38 1.64 6.00
CA ILE A 130 -14.79 0.34 5.68
C ILE A 130 -13.35 0.55 5.20
N GLU A 131 -13.11 1.57 4.38
CA GLU A 131 -11.78 1.96 3.93
C GLU A 131 -10.87 2.33 5.11
N LEU A 132 -11.33 3.23 5.98
CA LEU A 132 -10.58 3.68 7.15
C LEU A 132 -10.24 2.52 8.10
N LEU A 133 -11.22 1.66 8.39
CA LEU A 133 -11.01 0.47 9.21
C LEU A 133 -10.07 -0.52 8.51
N GLY A 134 -10.22 -0.71 7.20
CA GLY A 134 -9.35 -1.54 6.38
C GLY A 134 -7.88 -1.09 6.45
N LEU A 135 -7.62 0.20 6.30
CA LEU A 135 -6.28 0.79 6.42
C LEU A 135 -5.65 0.59 7.81
N LEU A 136 -6.45 0.69 8.87
CA LEU A 136 -5.98 0.44 10.23
C LEU A 136 -5.63 -1.04 10.44
N ILE A 137 -6.51 -1.94 10.00
CA ILE A 137 -6.29 -3.40 10.06
C ILE A 137 -5.06 -3.78 9.23
N LEU A 138 -4.93 -3.24 8.02
CA LEU A 138 -3.81 -3.43 7.11
C LEU A 138 -2.48 -3.05 7.75
N SER A 139 -2.40 -1.83 8.28
CA SER A 139 -1.18 -1.30 8.90
C SER A 139 -0.80 -2.08 10.16
N THR A 140 -1.79 -2.47 10.97
CA THR A 140 -1.59 -3.33 12.15
C THR A 140 -1.13 -4.73 11.74
N GLY A 141 -1.74 -5.31 10.73
CA GLY A 141 -1.35 -6.62 10.18
C GLY A 141 0.07 -6.62 9.65
N ALA A 142 0.45 -5.57 8.89
CA ALA A 142 1.81 -5.39 8.40
C ALA A 142 2.83 -5.31 9.55
N ALA A 143 2.54 -4.52 10.60
CA ALA A 143 3.43 -4.38 11.75
C ALA A 143 3.61 -5.71 12.51
N LEU A 144 2.53 -6.44 12.79
CA LEU A 144 2.60 -7.75 13.44
C LEU A 144 3.37 -8.77 12.59
N TYR A 145 3.13 -8.77 11.28
CA TYR A 145 3.84 -9.63 10.36
C TYR A 145 5.33 -9.28 10.29
N GLY A 146 5.67 -7.99 10.32
CA GLY A 146 7.05 -7.51 10.41
C GLY A 146 7.78 -8.00 11.67
N ILE A 147 7.11 -8.00 12.82
CA ILE A 147 7.67 -8.57 14.06
C ILE A 147 7.96 -10.07 13.89
N ALA A 148 7.06 -10.82 13.25
CA ALA A 148 7.27 -12.24 12.98
C ALA A 148 8.48 -12.46 12.04
N VAL A 149 8.63 -11.63 11.00
CA VAL A 149 9.79 -11.65 10.09
C VAL A 149 11.09 -11.44 10.84
N LEU A 150 11.18 -10.45 11.74
CA LEU A 150 12.38 -10.18 12.53
C LEU A 150 12.76 -11.37 13.46
N ARG A 151 11.75 -12.04 13.99
CA ARG A 151 11.97 -13.18 14.92
C ARG A 151 12.44 -14.46 14.21
N SER A 152 11.94 -14.70 13.01
CA SER A 152 12.20 -15.95 12.27
C SER A 152 13.54 -15.97 11.54
N LYS A 153 14.06 -14.82 11.15
CA LYS A 153 15.28 -14.64 10.33
C LYS A 153 15.27 -15.40 8.99
N VAL A 154 14.09 -15.82 8.49
CA VAL A 154 13.94 -16.54 7.22
C VAL A 154 14.13 -15.63 6.02
N ILE A 155 13.77 -14.35 6.18
CA ILE A 155 13.95 -13.30 5.19
C ILE A 155 14.74 -12.14 5.80
N PRO A 156 15.36 -11.27 5.00
CA PRO A 156 16.19 -10.19 5.52
C PRO A 156 15.46 -9.32 6.55
N GLY A 157 16.11 -9.02 7.67
CA GLY A 157 15.50 -8.28 8.78
C GLY A 157 15.01 -6.89 8.41
N TRP A 158 15.61 -6.24 7.39
CA TRP A 158 15.12 -4.94 6.90
C TRP A 158 13.69 -5.02 6.35
N CYS A 159 13.25 -6.16 5.79
CA CYS A 159 11.85 -6.36 5.40
C CYS A 159 10.90 -6.26 6.60
N GLY A 160 11.31 -6.85 7.74
CA GLY A 160 10.54 -6.76 8.98
C GLY A 160 10.41 -5.32 9.48
N TRP A 161 11.49 -4.54 9.45
CA TRP A 161 11.47 -3.13 9.84
C TRP A 161 10.60 -2.29 8.91
N LEU A 162 10.64 -2.51 7.60
CA LEU A 162 9.75 -1.84 6.65
C LEU A 162 8.28 -2.12 6.94
N LEU A 163 7.93 -3.38 7.21
CA LEU A 163 6.56 -3.74 7.55
C LEU A 163 6.10 -3.13 8.88
N ILE A 164 6.98 -3.10 9.91
CA ILE A 164 6.67 -2.45 11.20
C ILE A 164 6.46 -0.94 10.99
N SER A 165 7.26 -0.31 10.15
CA SER A 165 7.13 1.13 9.87
C SER A 165 5.84 1.51 9.15
N CYS A 166 5.11 0.56 8.56
CA CYS A 166 3.82 0.84 7.92
C CYS A 166 2.79 1.42 8.89
N LEU A 167 2.77 0.98 10.15
CA LEU A 167 1.80 1.48 11.13
C LEU A 167 2.07 2.95 11.52
N PRO A 168 3.22 3.32 12.10
CA PRO A 168 3.51 4.74 12.40
C PRO A 168 3.58 5.57 11.11
N GLY A 169 4.05 4.98 10.01
CA GLY A 169 4.15 5.61 8.72
C GLY A 169 2.80 5.99 8.11
N ALA A 170 1.76 5.19 8.30
CA ALA A 170 0.41 5.52 7.85
C ALA A 170 -0.09 6.82 8.50
N PHE A 171 0.11 6.98 9.81
CA PHE A 171 -0.27 8.21 10.53
C PHE A 171 0.58 9.41 10.09
N LEU A 172 1.90 9.23 9.99
CA LEU A 172 2.80 10.32 9.60
C LEU A 172 2.50 10.81 8.18
N SER A 173 2.38 9.90 7.22
CA SER A 173 2.11 10.26 5.84
C SER A 173 0.67 10.79 5.65
N MET A 174 -0.29 10.34 6.45
CA MET A 174 -1.63 10.94 6.49
C MET A 174 -1.54 12.43 6.91
N LEU A 175 -0.77 12.75 7.94
CA LEU A 175 -0.59 14.14 8.39
C LEU A 175 0.11 15.00 7.33
N LEU A 176 1.09 14.45 6.61
CA LEU A 176 1.86 15.18 5.59
C LEU A 176 1.09 15.36 4.29
N ILE A 177 0.36 14.35 3.86
CA ILE A 177 -0.36 14.33 2.58
C ILE A 177 -1.77 14.92 2.73
N GLY A 178 -2.42 14.69 3.87
CA GLY A 178 -3.73 15.24 4.20
C GLY A 178 -4.88 14.60 3.42
N HIS A 179 -4.69 13.40 2.84
CA HIS A 179 -5.70 12.73 2.04
C HIS A 179 -5.72 11.21 2.31
N ILE A 180 -6.91 10.65 2.43
CA ILE A 180 -7.18 9.22 2.52
C ILE A 180 -7.75 8.78 1.14
N PRO A 181 -7.31 7.64 0.57
CA PRO A 181 -6.39 6.63 1.11
C PRO A 181 -4.89 6.88 0.84
N SER A 182 -4.54 7.84 -0.01
CA SER A 182 -3.17 7.97 -0.53
C SER A 182 -2.13 8.27 0.57
N GLY A 183 -2.51 9.03 1.60
CA GLY A 183 -1.64 9.31 2.73
C GLY A 183 -1.21 8.05 3.47
N PRO A 184 -2.12 7.31 4.12
CA PRO A 184 -1.78 6.09 4.86
C PRO A 184 -1.10 5.04 3.99
N THR A 185 -1.43 4.95 2.70
CA THR A 185 -0.87 3.94 1.79
C THR A 185 0.53 4.30 1.29
N PHE A 186 0.98 5.55 1.37
CA PHE A 186 2.24 5.97 0.75
C PHE A 186 3.46 5.20 1.27
N LEU A 187 3.70 5.17 2.58
CA LEU A 187 4.83 4.43 3.15
C LEU A 187 4.63 2.90 3.06
N PHE A 188 3.41 2.44 3.10
CA PHE A 188 3.08 1.06 2.81
C PHE A 188 3.49 0.69 1.38
N ALA A 189 3.20 1.55 0.40
CA ALA A 189 3.60 1.35 -0.99
C ALA A 189 5.12 1.32 -1.19
N VAL A 190 5.87 2.21 -0.52
CA VAL A 190 7.34 2.19 -0.51
C VAL A 190 7.87 0.88 0.05
N SER A 191 7.30 0.41 1.16
CA SER A 191 7.68 -0.86 1.79
C SER A 191 7.41 -2.05 0.85
N TRP A 192 6.23 -2.12 0.24
CA TRP A 192 5.87 -3.20 -0.67
C TRP A 192 6.63 -3.17 -1.99
N LEU A 193 6.95 -2.00 -2.53
CA LEU A 193 7.84 -1.88 -3.69
C LEU A 193 9.20 -2.51 -3.37
N THR A 194 9.78 -2.17 -2.23
CA THR A 194 11.10 -2.67 -1.82
C THR A 194 11.07 -4.18 -1.53
N ILE A 195 10.02 -4.67 -0.86
CA ILE A 195 9.79 -6.11 -0.65
C ILE A 195 9.57 -6.83 -1.98
N GLY A 196 8.86 -6.21 -2.92
CA GLY A 196 8.64 -6.72 -4.27
C GLY A 196 9.95 -6.96 -5.01
N VAL A 197 10.89 -6.02 -4.93
CA VAL A 197 12.25 -6.18 -5.49
C VAL A 197 12.95 -7.39 -4.85
N MET A 198 12.90 -7.54 -3.53
CA MET A 198 13.45 -8.70 -2.83
C MET A 198 12.81 -10.02 -3.32
N LEU A 199 11.48 -10.07 -3.44
CA LEU A 199 10.79 -11.27 -3.92
C LEU A 199 11.17 -11.64 -5.36
N LEU A 200 11.38 -10.63 -6.20
CA LEU A 200 11.77 -10.83 -7.61
C LEU A 200 13.17 -11.44 -7.72
N PHE A 201 14.14 -10.93 -6.95
CA PHE A 201 15.55 -11.33 -7.04
C PHE A 201 15.99 -12.37 -6.00
N LYS A 202 15.08 -12.94 -5.22
CA LYS A 202 15.44 -13.88 -4.14
C LYS A 202 16.22 -15.12 -4.61
N LYS A 203 16.05 -15.55 -5.85
CA LYS A 203 16.83 -16.65 -6.42
C LYS A 203 18.34 -16.36 -6.39
N ASP A 204 18.71 -15.11 -6.64
CA ASP A 204 20.12 -14.69 -6.74
C ASP A 204 20.73 -14.50 -5.34
N LEU A 205 19.91 -14.19 -4.32
CA LEU A 205 20.37 -14.03 -2.94
C LEU A 205 20.74 -15.36 -2.25
N GLN A 206 20.19 -16.50 -2.71
CA GLN A 206 20.55 -17.82 -2.18
C GLN A 206 21.87 -18.37 -2.75
N THR A 207 22.42 -17.74 -3.78
CA THR A 207 23.68 -18.14 -4.42
C THR A 207 24.89 -17.31 -3.96
N LEU A 208 24.67 -16.32 -3.10
CA LEU A 208 25.77 -15.55 -2.50
C LEU A 208 26.42 -16.39 -1.39
N PRO A 209 27.74 -16.62 -1.42
CA PRO A 209 28.45 -17.28 -0.32
C PRO A 209 28.36 -16.41 0.94
N ASP A 210 28.24 -17.10 2.10
CA ASP A 210 28.27 -16.48 3.44
C ASP A 210 29.58 -15.73 3.71
#